data_2641ee4ee4d3366def0691e7656d0e9c
#
_entry.id   2641ee4ee4d3366def0691e7656d0e9c
#
_cell.length_a   1.000
_cell.length_b   1.000
_cell.length_c   1.000
_cell.angle_alpha   90.00
_cell.angle_beta   90.00
_cell.angle_gamma   90.00
#
_symmetry.space_group_name_H-M   'P 1'
#
loop_
_entity.id
_entity.type
_entity.pdbx_description
1 polymer ?
#
loop_
_entity_poly.entity_id
_entity_poly.type
_entity_poly.pdbx_seq_one_letter_code
_entity_poly.pdbx_strand_id
1 'polypeptide(L)'
;MKLEKLVGDRFKERPADCQVDSHALMIRGGYMKNVANGIYSSYMPLRRITRKIEQIIREEMDAIDGQEVQFPVVMPASLWQESGRYDSIGKELLRFTDRNGAQMVLGMTHEEAAVQLVREYGQSYAKYPFMIYQIQTKFRDEARPRAGLIRVREFTMKDAYSFHTSQEDLEQYYDKCHKAYERIYARAGIPEVVSVKSDSGMMGGNVSHEFMLLTPIGEDSIVICNECDYRANMEAAENIVENETEAMQELTKVHTPEMHTIEQVCEFLHVDAKKSMKAVVYQRNSDDKYILIFVRGDLEINETKLTNYLGCDVHPGVITEESGIQAGFIGPVNQNADCIVLFDRSLKGTTNLVCGANEVDYHYTGLNMEREFPDAEYVDLAKVVEGGICPCCGKKSLTISRGIEVGNIFQLGTKYTKTMNMTYVDKDGTSKNPIMGCYGIGVGRMAASICEAHHDDYGPIWPMSIAPWQVHICAMNLDKEGVREVADSLYENLQNAGVEVIYDDRSVSAGNKFSDADLLGVPVRVVVSPRNLKESVVEVSTRDKSLMEKVPVENAEQYVKDLVEKMKKECNLVK
;
A
#
# COMPACT_ATOMS: atom_id res chain seq x y z
N MET A 1 9.85 -24.42 -21.93
CA MET A 1 10.68 -24.79 -20.75
C MET A 1 10.27 -26.18 -20.28
N LYS A 2 11.20 -27.13 -20.11
CA LYS A 2 10.92 -28.45 -19.51
C LYS A 2 11.00 -28.38 -17.99
N LEU A 3 10.01 -28.93 -17.30
CA LEU A 3 9.87 -28.79 -15.84
C LEU A 3 10.98 -29.56 -15.07
N GLU A 4 11.50 -30.66 -15.62
CA GLU A 4 12.64 -31.38 -15.06
C GLU A 4 13.89 -30.49 -14.90
N LYS A 5 14.03 -29.47 -15.76
CA LYS A 5 15.18 -28.54 -15.74
C LYS A 5 14.91 -27.23 -14.97
N LEU A 6 13.69 -27.04 -14.46
CA LEU A 6 13.35 -25.84 -13.72
C LEU A 6 13.98 -25.85 -12.32
N VAL A 7 14.84 -24.87 -12.04
CA VAL A 7 15.45 -24.71 -10.73
C VAL A 7 14.42 -24.21 -9.72
N GLY A 8 14.44 -24.79 -8.54
CA GLY A 8 13.48 -24.54 -7.46
C GLY A 8 12.47 -25.69 -7.32
N ASP A 9 12.33 -26.18 -6.09
CA ASP A 9 11.43 -27.27 -5.77
C ASP A 9 10.03 -26.76 -5.41
N ARG A 10 9.02 -27.60 -5.62
CA ARG A 10 7.66 -27.41 -5.16
C ARG A 10 7.37 -28.40 -4.05
N PHE A 11 6.64 -27.97 -3.03
CA PHE A 11 6.31 -28.84 -1.90
C PHE A 11 4.92 -28.53 -1.34
N LYS A 12 4.32 -29.52 -0.69
CA LYS A 12 2.91 -29.46 -0.25
C LYS A 12 2.74 -28.69 1.06
N GLU A 13 3.69 -28.83 1.97
CA GLU A 13 3.57 -28.31 3.32
C GLU A 13 3.65 -26.76 3.34
N ARG A 14 2.75 -26.14 4.09
CA ARG A 14 2.79 -24.70 4.35
C ARG A 14 3.93 -24.40 5.34
N PRO A 15 4.88 -23.50 5.02
CA PRO A 15 5.88 -23.09 6.00
C PRO A 15 5.22 -22.43 7.21
N ALA A 16 5.71 -22.73 8.42
CA ALA A 16 5.12 -22.28 9.66
C ALA A 16 5.19 -20.75 9.87
N ASP A 17 6.15 -20.10 9.24
CA ASP A 17 6.38 -18.65 9.28
C ASP A 17 5.54 -17.86 8.28
N CYS A 18 4.82 -18.54 7.37
CA CYS A 18 3.98 -17.90 6.36
C CYS A 18 2.57 -17.62 6.90
N GLN A 19 2.29 -16.37 7.25
CA GLN A 19 0.98 -15.95 7.78
C GLN A 19 -0.08 -15.75 6.69
N VAL A 20 0.30 -15.23 5.51
CA VAL A 20 -0.60 -14.93 4.39
C VAL A 20 -0.43 -15.94 3.27
N ASP A 21 -1.48 -16.12 2.45
CA ASP A 21 -1.54 -17.16 1.43
C ASP A 21 -0.56 -16.91 0.28
N SER A 22 -0.42 -15.68 -0.21
CA SER A 22 0.57 -15.35 -1.24
C SER A 22 1.99 -15.71 -0.82
N HIS A 23 2.38 -15.45 0.45
CA HIS A 23 3.69 -15.81 0.97
C HIS A 23 3.89 -17.33 0.95
N ALA A 24 2.93 -18.06 1.50
CA ALA A 24 2.97 -19.53 1.56
C ALA A 24 3.03 -20.15 0.15
N LEU A 25 2.15 -19.71 -0.75
CA LEU A 25 2.05 -20.24 -2.11
C LEU A 25 3.28 -19.93 -2.95
N MET A 26 3.86 -18.73 -2.82
CA MET A 26 5.09 -18.37 -3.54
C MET A 26 6.31 -19.17 -3.07
N ILE A 27 6.42 -19.45 -1.76
CA ILE A 27 7.49 -20.33 -1.25
C ILE A 27 7.25 -21.76 -1.73
N ARG A 28 6.04 -22.30 -1.54
CA ARG A 28 5.68 -23.67 -1.92
C ARG A 28 5.80 -23.94 -3.42
N GLY A 29 5.47 -22.96 -4.25
CA GLY A 29 5.51 -23.07 -5.71
C GLY A 29 6.89 -22.89 -6.33
N GLY A 30 7.93 -22.61 -5.51
CA GLY A 30 9.28 -22.36 -6.01
C GLY A 30 9.40 -21.03 -6.77
N TYR A 31 8.72 -19.98 -6.32
CA TYR A 31 8.82 -18.63 -6.88
C TYR A 31 9.95 -17.84 -6.24
N MET A 32 10.13 -17.99 -4.94
CA MET A 32 11.13 -17.26 -4.16
C MET A 32 11.69 -18.10 -3.02
N LYS A 33 12.82 -17.66 -2.51
CA LYS A 33 13.51 -18.25 -1.36
C LYS A 33 13.93 -17.17 -0.38
N ASN A 34 13.67 -17.38 0.89
CA ASN A 34 14.13 -16.50 1.96
C ASN A 34 15.66 -16.54 2.05
N VAL A 35 16.29 -15.36 2.08
CA VAL A 35 17.73 -15.17 2.33
C VAL A 35 17.93 -14.64 3.74
N ALA A 36 17.12 -13.65 4.13
CA ALA A 36 17.06 -13.08 5.46
C ALA A 36 15.65 -12.46 5.65
N ASN A 37 15.33 -12.02 6.85
CA ASN A 37 14.04 -11.40 7.14
C ASN A 37 13.80 -10.18 6.23
N GLY A 38 12.77 -10.26 5.37
CA GLY A 38 12.43 -9.23 4.38
C GLY A 38 13.36 -9.15 3.17
N ILE A 39 14.22 -10.16 2.95
CA ILE A 39 15.12 -10.23 1.79
C ILE A 39 14.96 -11.60 1.12
N TYR A 40 14.62 -11.60 -0.17
CA TYR A 40 14.29 -12.81 -0.93
C TYR A 40 15.07 -12.91 -2.23
N SER A 41 15.49 -14.13 -2.56
CA SER A 41 15.92 -14.47 -3.93
C SER A 41 14.72 -14.92 -4.74
N SER A 42 14.66 -14.52 -6.01
CA SER A 42 13.59 -14.88 -6.94
C SER A 42 14.04 -16.00 -7.88
N TYR A 43 13.23 -17.05 -8.00
CA TYR A 43 13.37 -18.06 -9.05
C TYR A 43 12.72 -17.61 -10.35
N MET A 44 12.91 -18.39 -11.42
CA MET A 44 12.41 -18.08 -12.76
C MET A 44 10.89 -17.76 -12.80
N PRO A 45 10.00 -18.51 -12.13
CA PRO A 45 8.57 -18.19 -12.19
C PRO A 45 8.26 -16.75 -11.75
N LEU A 46 8.78 -16.32 -10.60
CA LEU A 46 8.58 -14.95 -10.12
C LEU A 46 9.23 -13.91 -11.03
N ARG A 47 10.45 -14.18 -11.52
CA ARG A 47 11.13 -13.24 -12.44
C ARG A 47 10.38 -13.05 -13.76
N ARG A 48 9.69 -14.09 -14.25
CA ARG A 48 8.84 -13.97 -15.45
C ARG A 48 7.61 -13.10 -15.15
N ILE A 49 6.97 -13.28 -14.00
CA ILE A 49 5.82 -12.47 -13.56
C ILE A 49 6.25 -11.00 -13.41
N THR A 50 7.29 -10.72 -12.64
CA THR A 50 7.72 -9.34 -12.38
C THR A 50 8.13 -8.62 -13.66
N ARG A 51 8.82 -9.28 -14.60
CA ARG A 51 9.15 -8.70 -15.91
C ARG A 51 7.91 -8.32 -16.73
N LYS A 52 6.85 -9.13 -16.68
CA LYS A 52 5.60 -8.80 -17.38
C LYS A 52 4.88 -7.63 -16.73
N ILE A 53 4.86 -7.56 -15.40
CA ILE A 53 4.36 -6.39 -14.66
C ILE A 53 5.18 -5.15 -15.02
N GLU A 54 6.50 -5.25 -15.00
CA GLU A 54 7.41 -4.15 -15.39
C GLU A 54 7.14 -3.69 -16.82
N GLN A 55 6.84 -4.63 -17.75
CA GLN A 55 6.55 -4.29 -19.15
C GLN A 55 5.20 -3.56 -19.29
N ILE A 56 4.16 -4.01 -18.59
CA ILE A 56 2.86 -3.30 -18.54
C ILE A 56 3.07 -1.87 -18.02
N ILE A 57 3.87 -1.71 -16.97
CA ILE A 57 4.17 -0.40 -16.40
C ILE A 57 4.90 0.48 -17.41
N ARG A 58 5.91 -0.03 -18.13
CA ARG A 58 6.61 0.73 -19.19
C ARG A 58 5.67 1.24 -20.24
N GLU A 59 4.83 0.35 -20.78
CA GLU A 59 3.88 0.70 -21.83
C GLU A 59 2.93 1.83 -21.42
N GLU A 60 2.43 1.79 -20.18
CA GLU A 60 1.53 2.83 -19.67
C GLU A 60 2.25 4.13 -19.31
N MET A 61 3.51 4.06 -18.84
CA MET A 61 4.30 5.27 -18.58
C MET A 61 4.76 5.95 -19.88
N ASP A 62 5.20 5.17 -20.87
CA ASP A 62 5.58 5.68 -22.18
C ASP A 62 4.39 6.32 -22.90
N ALA A 63 3.17 5.73 -22.75
CA ALA A 63 1.94 6.27 -23.33
C ALA A 63 1.51 7.64 -22.77
N ILE A 64 2.09 8.07 -21.66
CA ILE A 64 1.88 9.41 -21.07
C ILE A 64 3.16 10.27 -21.13
N ASP A 65 3.99 10.04 -22.12
CA ASP A 65 5.24 10.77 -22.42
C ASP A 65 6.34 10.62 -21.35
N GLY A 66 6.31 9.52 -20.56
CA GLY A 66 7.39 9.19 -19.62
C GLY A 66 8.66 8.73 -20.33
N GLN A 67 9.81 9.08 -19.76
CA GLN A 67 11.11 8.69 -20.27
C GLN A 67 11.82 7.80 -19.25
N GLU A 68 12.11 6.54 -19.64
CA GLU A 68 12.83 5.61 -18.77
C GLU A 68 14.29 6.05 -18.60
N VAL A 69 14.71 6.20 -17.36
CA VAL A 69 16.09 6.50 -16.95
C VAL A 69 16.53 5.47 -15.91
N GLN A 70 17.75 5.58 -15.40
CA GLN A 70 18.22 4.75 -14.30
C GLN A 70 19.08 5.57 -13.34
N PHE A 71 18.70 5.57 -12.05
CA PHE A 71 19.47 6.18 -10.98
C PHE A 71 20.33 5.12 -10.27
N PRO A 72 21.44 5.50 -9.63
CA PRO A 72 22.23 4.58 -8.81
C PRO A 72 21.49 4.19 -7.54
N VAL A 73 21.67 2.96 -7.07
CA VAL A 73 21.16 2.50 -5.77
C VAL A 73 22.01 3.04 -4.63
N VAL A 74 23.32 3.13 -4.83
CA VAL A 74 24.28 3.70 -3.88
C VAL A 74 24.49 5.15 -4.20
N MET A 75 24.22 6.04 -3.26
CA MET A 75 24.31 7.49 -3.45
C MET A 75 25.17 8.14 -2.35
N PRO A 76 25.86 9.25 -2.65
CA PRO A 76 26.59 10.01 -1.63
C PRO A 76 25.57 10.67 -0.65
N ALA A 77 25.91 10.69 0.62
CA ALA A 77 25.10 11.34 1.65
C ALA A 77 24.89 12.85 1.37
N SER A 78 25.84 13.50 0.69
CA SER A 78 25.75 14.93 0.32
C SER A 78 24.50 15.24 -0.50
N LEU A 79 24.06 14.34 -1.38
CA LEU A 79 22.84 14.51 -2.17
C LEU A 79 21.58 14.57 -1.28
N TRP A 80 21.52 13.74 -0.26
CA TRP A 80 20.45 13.71 0.73
C TRP A 80 20.52 14.85 1.75
N GLN A 81 21.73 15.33 2.05
CA GLN A 81 21.94 16.54 2.86
C GLN A 81 21.46 17.79 2.12
N GLU A 82 21.66 17.86 0.80
CA GLU A 82 21.18 18.96 -0.05
C GLU A 82 19.65 19.12 0.02
N SER A 83 18.91 18.02 0.05
CA SER A 83 17.43 18.03 0.24
C SER A 83 16.99 18.28 1.68
N GLY A 84 17.88 18.17 2.65
CA GLY A 84 17.58 18.24 4.08
C GLY A 84 17.00 16.94 4.66
N ARG A 85 16.94 15.84 3.86
CA ARG A 85 16.33 14.57 4.29
C ARG A 85 17.32 13.62 4.98
N TYR A 86 18.62 13.85 4.87
CA TYR A 86 19.61 12.96 5.47
C TYR A 86 19.43 12.80 6.98
N ASP A 87 19.13 13.88 7.68
CA ASP A 87 18.97 13.89 9.15
C ASP A 87 17.50 13.71 9.58
N SER A 88 16.54 14.13 8.75
CA SER A 88 15.11 14.06 9.07
C SER A 88 14.49 12.66 8.89
N ILE A 89 15.08 11.80 8.04
CA ILE A 89 14.64 10.41 7.91
C ILE A 89 15.31 9.55 8.98
N GLY A 90 14.51 8.72 9.66
CA GLY A 90 14.96 7.84 10.71
C GLY A 90 15.87 6.69 10.24
N LYS A 91 15.83 5.58 10.98
CA LYS A 91 16.67 4.40 10.75
C LYS A 91 16.33 3.63 9.47
N GLU A 92 15.21 3.92 8.84
CA GLU A 92 14.82 3.30 7.56
C GLU A 92 15.78 3.61 6.41
N LEU A 93 16.43 4.78 6.44
CA LEU A 93 17.50 5.11 5.50
C LEU A 93 18.80 4.42 5.95
N LEU A 94 19.24 3.42 5.19
CA LEU A 94 20.51 2.75 5.47
C LEU A 94 21.69 3.65 5.10
N ARG A 95 22.50 4.00 6.09
CA ARG A 95 23.71 4.83 5.99
C ARG A 95 24.94 3.96 6.18
N PHE A 96 25.99 4.20 5.42
CA PHE A 96 27.27 3.49 5.56
C PHE A 96 28.44 4.38 5.10
N THR A 97 29.63 3.94 5.41
CA THR A 97 30.86 4.62 4.99
C THR A 97 31.60 3.73 3.98
N ASP A 98 32.01 4.30 2.85
CA ASP A 98 32.81 3.59 1.86
C ASP A 98 34.26 3.42 2.36
N ARG A 99 35.08 2.68 1.56
CA ARG A 99 36.50 2.42 1.91
C ARG A 99 37.36 3.68 1.96
N ASN A 100 36.93 4.77 1.37
CA ASN A 100 37.63 6.06 1.32
C ASN A 100 37.16 7.02 2.41
N GLY A 101 36.22 6.59 3.29
CA GLY A 101 35.67 7.40 4.36
C GLY A 101 34.49 8.29 3.92
N ALA A 102 33.99 8.16 2.69
CA ALA A 102 32.83 8.92 2.24
C ALA A 102 31.53 8.35 2.83
N GLN A 103 30.66 9.24 3.32
CA GLN A 103 29.34 8.86 3.81
C GLN A 103 28.40 8.61 2.63
N MET A 104 27.76 7.45 2.64
CA MET A 104 26.91 6.94 1.59
C MET A 104 25.56 6.50 2.12
N VAL A 105 24.56 6.37 1.25
CA VAL A 105 23.25 5.80 1.55
C VAL A 105 22.85 4.78 0.50
N LEU A 106 22.00 3.82 0.88
CA LEU A 106 21.23 3.03 -0.09
C LEU A 106 19.92 3.72 -0.39
N GLY A 107 19.56 3.81 -1.67
CA GLY A 107 18.35 4.46 -2.14
C GLY A 107 17.09 3.80 -1.59
N MET A 108 16.38 4.46 -0.68
CA MET A 108 15.03 4.09 -0.25
C MET A 108 13.95 4.69 -1.16
N THR A 109 14.29 5.77 -1.86
CA THR A 109 13.55 6.53 -2.86
C THR A 109 14.55 7.40 -3.63
N HIS A 110 14.16 8.09 -4.72
CA HIS A 110 15.13 8.76 -5.59
C HIS A 110 14.71 10.17 -6.04
N GLU A 111 13.96 10.93 -5.23
CA GLU A 111 13.61 12.32 -5.53
C GLU A 111 14.86 13.18 -5.73
N GLU A 112 15.85 13.00 -4.85
CA GLU A 112 17.12 13.72 -4.92
C GLU A 112 17.90 13.41 -6.19
N ALA A 113 17.96 12.14 -6.57
CA ALA A 113 18.63 11.71 -7.79
C ALA A 113 17.91 12.22 -9.05
N ALA A 114 16.59 12.29 -9.03
CA ALA A 114 15.79 12.83 -10.12
C ALA A 114 16.07 14.32 -10.32
N VAL A 115 16.04 15.11 -9.25
CA VAL A 115 16.36 16.55 -9.31
C VAL A 115 17.80 16.74 -9.78
N GLN A 116 18.76 16.00 -9.22
CA GLN A 116 20.17 16.09 -9.60
C GLN A 116 20.40 15.80 -11.09
N LEU A 117 19.69 14.81 -11.65
CA LEU A 117 19.84 14.45 -13.08
C LEU A 117 19.33 15.55 -14.01
N VAL A 118 18.21 16.23 -13.66
CA VAL A 118 17.50 17.12 -14.59
C VAL A 118 17.67 18.60 -14.31
N ARG A 119 18.26 19.02 -13.17
CA ARG A 119 18.34 20.44 -12.81
C ARG A 119 19.12 21.29 -13.83
N GLU A 120 20.12 20.73 -14.49
CA GLU A 120 20.88 21.41 -15.53
C GLU A 120 20.16 21.43 -16.88
N TYR A 121 19.32 20.43 -17.15
CA TYR A 121 18.48 20.38 -18.34
C TYR A 121 17.31 21.36 -18.24
N GLY A 122 16.65 21.44 -17.10
CA GLY A 122 15.41 22.17 -16.86
C GLY A 122 15.59 23.66 -16.56
N GLN A 123 16.49 24.39 -17.23
CA GLN A 123 16.78 25.80 -16.93
C GLN A 123 15.86 26.82 -17.62
N SER A 124 14.96 26.38 -18.51
CA SER A 124 14.04 27.24 -19.24
C SER A 124 12.62 26.69 -19.20
N TYR A 125 11.63 27.55 -19.06
CA TYR A 125 10.20 27.19 -19.11
C TYR A 125 9.83 26.36 -20.35
N ALA A 126 10.53 26.56 -21.48
CA ALA A 126 10.28 25.84 -22.73
C ALA A 126 10.63 24.33 -22.68
N LYS A 127 11.29 23.89 -21.62
CA LYS A 127 11.62 22.47 -21.38
C LYS A 127 10.51 21.71 -20.64
N TYR A 128 9.55 22.40 -20.06
CA TYR A 128 8.48 21.82 -19.25
C TYR A 128 7.15 21.71 -20.02
N PRO A 129 6.25 20.77 -19.65
CA PRO A 129 6.47 19.73 -18.65
C PRO A 129 7.27 18.56 -19.20
N PHE A 130 7.83 17.75 -18.30
CA PHE A 130 8.42 16.45 -18.65
C PHE A 130 8.33 15.49 -17.45
N MET A 131 8.41 14.18 -17.75
CA MET A 131 8.44 13.13 -16.74
C MET A 131 9.54 12.13 -17.06
N ILE A 132 10.30 11.77 -16.03
CA ILE A 132 11.28 10.68 -16.06
C ILE A 132 10.88 9.60 -15.07
N TYR A 133 11.16 8.34 -15.38
CA TYR A 133 10.89 7.23 -14.48
C TYR A 133 11.98 6.17 -14.55
N GLN A 134 12.05 5.34 -13.51
CA GLN A 134 12.91 4.15 -13.51
C GLN A 134 12.16 2.95 -12.96
N ILE A 135 12.70 1.76 -13.20
CA ILE A 135 12.35 0.53 -12.48
C ILE A 135 13.64 0.03 -11.84
N GLN A 136 13.78 0.23 -10.54
CA GLN A 136 15.05 0.02 -9.84
C GLN A 136 14.83 -0.54 -8.44
N THR A 137 15.83 -1.26 -7.94
CA THR A 137 15.91 -1.74 -6.56
C THR A 137 15.91 -0.58 -5.56
N LYS A 138 15.16 -0.75 -4.49
CA LYS A 138 15.16 0.10 -3.30
C LYS A 138 15.55 -0.72 -2.10
N PHE A 139 16.16 -0.07 -1.12
CA PHE A 139 16.40 -0.66 0.17
C PHE A 139 15.83 0.26 1.27
N ARG A 140 14.96 -0.31 2.12
CA ARG A 140 14.44 0.34 3.32
C ARG A 140 14.75 -0.55 4.51
N ASP A 141 15.41 -0.02 5.54
CA ASP A 141 15.71 -0.79 6.75
C ASP A 141 14.44 -0.97 7.61
N GLU A 142 13.47 -1.66 7.01
CA GLU A 142 12.16 -1.93 7.61
C GLU A 142 12.32 -2.73 8.91
N ALA A 143 11.77 -2.18 9.99
CA ALA A 143 11.92 -2.77 11.33
C ALA A 143 11.14 -4.08 11.49
N ARG A 144 10.03 -4.27 10.79
CA ARG A 144 9.12 -5.42 10.91
C ARG A 144 8.69 -5.98 9.56
N PRO A 145 9.62 -6.52 8.75
CA PRO A 145 9.25 -7.16 7.49
C PRO A 145 8.33 -8.36 7.76
N ARG A 146 7.30 -8.53 6.93
CA ARG A 146 6.31 -9.60 7.08
C ARG A 146 5.49 -9.80 5.81
N ALA A 147 4.68 -10.84 5.77
CA ALA A 147 3.77 -11.14 4.68
C ALA A 147 4.46 -11.31 3.31
N GLY A 148 5.62 -11.95 3.28
CA GLY A 148 6.38 -12.21 2.04
C GLY A 148 6.76 -10.93 1.33
N LEU A 149 6.37 -10.78 0.04
CA LEU A 149 6.71 -9.62 -0.78
C LEU A 149 5.84 -8.37 -0.50
N ILE A 150 4.87 -8.45 0.41
CA ILE A 150 4.01 -7.29 0.76
C ILE A 150 4.82 -6.26 1.55
N ARG A 151 5.62 -6.70 2.54
CA ARG A 151 6.44 -5.80 3.37
C ARG A 151 7.85 -6.34 3.54
N VAL A 152 8.76 -5.80 2.75
CA VAL A 152 10.15 -6.25 2.59
C VAL A 152 11.14 -5.11 2.81
N ARG A 153 12.42 -5.47 2.92
CA ARG A 153 13.52 -4.50 3.04
C ARG A 153 14.13 -4.15 1.69
N GLU A 154 14.31 -5.14 0.82
CA GLU A 154 14.81 -4.95 -0.55
C GLU A 154 13.74 -5.30 -1.57
N PHE A 155 13.46 -4.39 -2.50
CA PHE A 155 12.40 -4.55 -3.51
C PHE A 155 12.63 -3.71 -4.75
N THR A 156 12.03 -4.13 -5.87
CA THR A 156 11.98 -3.34 -7.10
C THR A 156 10.76 -2.42 -7.08
N MET A 157 10.98 -1.14 -7.39
CA MET A 157 9.92 -0.12 -7.52
C MET A 157 10.04 0.55 -8.89
N LYS A 158 8.89 0.77 -9.55
CA LYS A 158 8.78 1.83 -10.53
C LYS A 158 8.54 3.13 -9.78
N ASP A 159 9.43 4.07 -9.93
CA ASP A 159 9.30 5.44 -9.42
C ASP A 159 9.46 6.44 -10.55
N ALA A 160 8.47 7.32 -10.67
CA ALA A 160 8.42 8.36 -11.70
C ALA A 160 8.35 9.74 -11.05
N TYR A 161 8.91 10.72 -11.75
CA TYR A 161 9.03 12.10 -11.29
C TYR A 161 8.66 13.03 -12.42
N SER A 162 7.63 13.85 -12.23
CA SER A 162 7.21 14.86 -13.20
C SER A 162 7.58 16.26 -12.74
N PHE A 163 7.85 17.15 -13.69
CA PHE A 163 8.30 18.52 -13.44
C PHE A 163 7.46 19.50 -14.25
N HIS A 164 6.97 20.55 -13.58
CA HIS A 164 5.96 21.47 -14.10
C HIS A 164 6.28 22.92 -13.75
N THR A 165 5.76 23.86 -14.56
CA THR A 165 5.88 25.31 -14.30
C THR A 165 4.67 25.89 -13.60
N SER A 166 3.55 25.18 -13.51
CA SER A 166 2.34 25.61 -12.82
C SER A 166 1.66 24.47 -12.07
N GLN A 167 0.87 24.83 -11.06
CA GLN A 167 0.09 23.87 -10.31
C GLN A 167 -0.98 23.20 -11.19
N GLU A 168 -1.63 23.97 -12.07
CA GLU A 168 -2.63 23.46 -12.99
C GLU A 168 -2.07 22.38 -13.94
N ASP A 169 -0.86 22.59 -14.46
CA ASP A 169 -0.20 21.61 -15.33
C ASP A 169 0.17 20.34 -14.55
N LEU A 170 0.63 20.46 -13.29
CA LEU A 170 0.83 19.31 -12.41
C LEU A 170 -0.47 18.53 -12.17
N GLU A 171 -1.57 19.21 -11.89
CA GLU A 171 -2.87 18.57 -11.62
C GLU A 171 -3.39 17.80 -12.85
N GLN A 172 -3.26 18.36 -14.03
CA GLN A 172 -3.63 17.68 -15.29
C GLN A 172 -2.75 16.44 -15.52
N TYR A 173 -1.45 16.53 -15.25
CA TYR A 173 -0.53 15.41 -15.40
C TYR A 173 -0.76 14.35 -14.32
N TYR A 174 -1.05 14.77 -13.12
CA TYR A 174 -1.41 13.89 -12.01
C TYR A 174 -2.65 13.03 -12.33
N ASP A 175 -3.68 13.62 -12.96
CA ASP A 175 -4.85 12.88 -13.44
C ASP A 175 -4.50 11.88 -14.56
N LYS A 176 -3.59 12.25 -15.48
CA LYS A 176 -3.07 11.31 -16.49
C LYS A 176 -2.37 10.11 -15.85
N CYS A 177 -1.53 10.35 -14.83
CA CYS A 177 -0.87 9.29 -14.08
C CYS A 177 -1.86 8.42 -13.32
N HIS A 178 -2.87 9.03 -12.69
CA HIS A 178 -3.92 8.30 -11.99
C HIS A 178 -4.63 7.30 -12.93
N LYS A 179 -5.06 7.75 -14.10
CA LYS A 179 -5.68 6.90 -15.13
C LYS A 179 -4.73 5.82 -15.67
N ALA A 180 -3.44 6.13 -15.81
CA ALA A 180 -2.44 5.15 -16.22
C ALA A 180 -2.29 4.04 -15.16
N TYR A 181 -2.33 4.38 -13.87
CA TYR A 181 -2.31 3.40 -12.78
C TYR A 181 -3.54 2.47 -12.80
N GLU A 182 -4.74 3.02 -13.00
CA GLU A 182 -5.95 2.21 -13.15
C GLU A 182 -5.80 1.19 -14.29
N ARG A 183 -5.24 1.60 -15.43
CA ARG A 183 -4.98 0.69 -16.56
C ARG A 183 -3.90 -0.35 -16.23
N ILE A 184 -2.84 0.04 -15.53
CA ILE A 184 -1.79 -0.90 -15.07
C ILE A 184 -2.40 -2.01 -14.22
N TYR A 185 -3.20 -1.67 -13.21
CA TYR A 185 -3.82 -2.66 -12.33
C TYR A 185 -4.82 -3.55 -13.07
N ALA A 186 -5.67 -2.97 -13.91
CA ALA A 186 -6.63 -3.72 -14.71
C ALA A 186 -5.93 -4.71 -15.67
N ARG A 187 -4.91 -4.26 -16.40
CA ARG A 187 -4.10 -5.10 -17.31
C ARG A 187 -3.35 -6.19 -16.56
N ALA A 188 -2.92 -5.94 -15.34
CA ALA A 188 -2.24 -6.94 -14.50
C ALA A 188 -3.21 -7.92 -13.83
N GLY A 189 -4.53 -7.69 -13.91
CA GLY A 189 -5.57 -8.60 -13.45
C GLY A 189 -6.16 -8.28 -12.08
N ILE A 190 -5.99 -7.06 -11.57
CA ILE A 190 -6.63 -6.56 -10.33
C ILE A 190 -7.38 -5.24 -10.57
N PRO A 191 -8.41 -5.25 -11.43
CA PRO A 191 -9.20 -4.04 -11.74
C PRO A 191 -10.00 -3.49 -10.55
N GLU A 192 -10.13 -4.25 -9.47
CA GLU A 192 -10.81 -3.89 -8.22
C GLU A 192 -9.99 -3.00 -7.30
N VAL A 193 -8.74 -2.69 -7.64
CA VAL A 193 -7.91 -1.72 -6.91
C VAL A 193 -8.61 -0.35 -6.91
N VAL A 194 -8.75 0.23 -5.72
CA VAL A 194 -9.40 1.52 -5.51
C VAL A 194 -8.38 2.60 -5.16
N SER A 195 -8.57 3.81 -5.68
CA SER A 195 -7.81 4.97 -5.27
C SER A 195 -8.44 5.59 -4.03
N VAL A 196 -7.62 5.94 -3.04
CA VAL A 196 -8.03 6.57 -1.80
C VAL A 196 -7.19 7.81 -1.52
N LYS A 197 -7.81 8.87 -0.99
CA LYS A 197 -7.07 10.03 -0.49
C LYS A 197 -6.18 9.60 0.67
N SER A 198 -4.92 10.03 0.66
CA SER A 198 -3.94 9.65 1.68
C SER A 198 -3.21 10.86 2.26
N ASP A 199 -2.55 10.63 3.38
CA ASP A 199 -1.58 11.57 3.94
C ASP A 199 -0.27 11.49 3.16
N SER A 200 0.39 12.62 2.93
CA SER A 200 1.65 12.66 2.16
C SER A 200 2.89 12.23 2.95
N GLY A 201 2.80 12.16 4.26
CA GLY A 201 3.85 11.67 5.15
C GLY A 201 5.21 12.29 4.90
N MET A 202 6.26 11.46 5.01
CA MET A 202 7.65 11.89 4.80
C MET A 202 7.95 12.40 3.37
N MET A 203 7.12 12.04 2.38
CA MET A 203 7.31 12.51 1.01
C MET A 203 7.02 14.00 0.89
N GLY A 204 6.03 14.48 1.65
CA GLY A 204 5.57 15.87 1.65
C GLY A 204 4.69 16.20 0.47
N GLY A 205 4.23 17.46 0.40
CA GLY A 205 3.22 17.89 -0.55
C GLY A 205 1.82 17.96 0.06
N ASN A 206 0.85 18.47 -0.71
CA ASN A 206 -0.50 18.75 -0.18
C ASN A 206 -1.55 17.75 -0.63
N VAL A 207 -1.27 16.97 -1.67
CA VAL A 207 -2.22 16.01 -2.25
C VAL A 207 -1.50 14.69 -2.51
N SER A 208 -2.09 13.62 -2.01
CA SER A 208 -1.63 12.27 -2.30
C SER A 208 -2.80 11.29 -2.39
N HIS A 209 -2.62 10.26 -3.20
CA HIS A 209 -3.52 9.13 -3.30
C HIS A 209 -2.72 7.82 -3.23
N GLU A 210 -3.30 6.85 -2.54
CA GLU A 210 -2.86 5.48 -2.52
C GLU A 210 -3.81 4.62 -3.33
N PHE A 211 -3.26 3.62 -4.00
CA PHE A 211 -4.04 2.60 -4.71
C PHE A 211 -4.06 1.34 -3.86
N MET A 212 -5.27 0.93 -3.45
CA MET A 212 -5.49 -0.10 -2.43
C MET A 212 -6.21 -1.30 -3.01
N LEU A 213 -5.61 -2.48 -2.86
CA LEU A 213 -6.36 -3.73 -3.02
C LEU A 213 -7.07 -4.02 -1.70
N LEU A 214 -8.40 -3.97 -1.71
CA LEU A 214 -9.20 -4.24 -0.51
C LEU A 214 -9.18 -5.74 -0.19
N THR A 215 -8.66 -6.09 0.97
CA THR A 215 -8.54 -7.47 1.44
C THR A 215 -8.44 -7.51 2.97
N PRO A 216 -9.04 -8.53 3.63
CA PRO A 216 -8.98 -8.65 5.10
C PRO A 216 -7.56 -8.76 5.67
N ILE A 217 -6.61 -9.26 4.88
CA ILE A 217 -5.20 -9.38 5.30
C ILE A 217 -4.42 -8.06 5.18
N GLY A 218 -5.02 -7.02 4.58
CA GLY A 218 -4.40 -5.72 4.43
C GLY A 218 -3.99 -5.11 5.77
N GLU A 219 -2.90 -4.35 5.77
CA GLU A 219 -2.38 -3.71 6.98
C GLU A 219 -3.01 -2.35 7.23
N ASP A 220 -3.42 -1.65 6.15
CA ASP A 220 -3.94 -0.30 6.22
C ASP A 220 -5.46 -0.29 6.42
N SER A 221 -5.93 0.67 7.21
CA SER A 221 -7.36 0.89 7.42
C SER A 221 -7.87 1.94 6.44
N ILE A 222 -8.88 1.55 5.66
CA ILE A 222 -9.45 2.37 4.59
C ILE A 222 -10.88 2.74 4.94
N VAL A 223 -11.17 4.02 4.95
CA VAL A 223 -12.51 4.57 5.17
C VAL A 223 -13.20 4.74 3.82
N ILE A 224 -14.36 4.11 3.68
CA ILE A 224 -15.15 4.10 2.44
C ILE A 224 -16.57 4.56 2.74
N CYS A 225 -17.10 5.45 1.93
CA CYS A 225 -18.52 5.80 1.96
C CYS A 225 -19.30 4.83 1.07
N ASN A 226 -20.41 4.27 1.60
CA ASN A 226 -21.28 3.37 0.84
C ASN A 226 -22.29 4.13 -0.06
N GLU A 227 -22.35 5.45 0.01
CA GLU A 227 -23.33 6.30 -0.66
C GLU A 227 -22.73 7.26 -1.69
N CYS A 228 -21.41 7.47 -1.66
CA CYS A 228 -20.71 8.31 -2.64
C CYS A 228 -19.27 7.82 -2.84
N ASP A 229 -18.50 8.49 -3.70
CA ASP A 229 -17.13 8.09 -4.05
C ASP A 229 -16.06 8.50 -3.02
N TYR A 230 -16.45 8.95 -1.82
CA TYR A 230 -15.48 9.29 -0.78
C TYR A 230 -14.74 8.07 -0.28
N ARG A 231 -13.42 8.11 -0.42
CA ARG A 231 -12.47 7.10 0.06
C ARG A 231 -11.21 7.78 0.58
N ALA A 232 -10.75 7.36 1.75
CA ALA A 232 -9.51 7.87 2.34
C ALA A 232 -8.84 6.78 3.18
N ASN A 233 -7.52 6.85 3.33
CA ASN A 233 -6.87 6.07 4.39
C ASN A 233 -7.23 6.67 5.76
N MET A 234 -7.00 5.92 6.85
CA MET A 234 -7.38 6.35 8.19
C MET A 234 -6.69 7.65 8.61
N GLU A 235 -5.49 7.89 8.11
CA GLU A 235 -4.64 9.04 8.43
C GLU A 235 -5.20 10.34 7.82
N ALA A 236 -5.80 10.27 6.63
CA ALA A 236 -6.36 11.41 5.91
C ALA A 236 -7.88 11.54 6.04
N ALA A 237 -8.57 10.52 6.55
CA ALA A 237 -10.02 10.50 6.66
C ALA A 237 -10.52 11.51 7.70
N GLU A 238 -11.53 12.31 7.32
CA GLU A 238 -12.14 13.28 8.23
C GLU A 238 -13.16 12.60 9.15
N ASN A 239 -13.06 12.86 10.46
CA ASN A 239 -14.00 12.33 11.45
C ASN A 239 -15.11 13.35 11.74
N ILE A 240 -16.35 13.01 11.39
CA ILE A 240 -17.54 13.80 11.73
C ILE A 240 -18.48 12.91 12.51
N VAL A 241 -18.87 13.36 13.70
CA VAL A 241 -19.81 12.67 14.58
C VAL A 241 -20.95 13.59 14.97
N GLU A 242 -22.12 13.00 15.24
CA GLU A 242 -23.23 13.73 15.82
C GLU A 242 -23.16 13.71 17.33
N ASN A 243 -23.57 14.84 17.93
CA ASN A 243 -23.74 14.98 19.36
C ASN A 243 -25.20 15.24 19.69
N GLU A 244 -25.70 14.56 20.70
CA GLU A 244 -27.02 14.85 21.26
C GLU A 244 -26.91 16.04 22.20
N THR A 245 -27.78 17.02 22.01
CA THR A 245 -27.89 18.19 22.89
C THR A 245 -29.02 18.00 23.89
N GLU A 246 -28.75 18.30 25.15
CA GLU A 246 -29.70 18.22 26.25
C GLU A 246 -29.74 19.56 26.99
N ALA A 247 -30.71 19.73 27.87
CA ALA A 247 -30.73 20.88 28.78
C ALA A 247 -29.47 20.89 29.66
N MET A 248 -28.77 22.02 29.66
CA MET A 248 -27.49 22.17 30.39
C MET A 248 -27.71 21.98 31.89
N GLN A 249 -26.94 21.08 32.50
CA GLN A 249 -26.85 20.88 33.92
C GLN A 249 -25.72 21.73 34.54
N GLU A 250 -25.74 21.89 35.86
CA GLU A 250 -24.65 22.54 36.57
C GLU A 250 -23.39 21.68 36.57
N LEU A 251 -22.23 22.31 36.46
CA LEU A 251 -20.93 21.66 36.58
C LEU A 251 -20.75 21.19 38.04
N THR A 252 -20.75 19.89 38.28
CA THR A 252 -20.71 19.30 39.61
C THR A 252 -19.50 18.40 39.76
N LYS A 253 -18.74 18.56 40.84
CA LYS A 253 -17.61 17.69 41.18
C LYS A 253 -18.12 16.48 41.94
N VAL A 254 -17.82 15.27 41.47
CA VAL A 254 -18.32 14.00 42.01
C VAL A 254 -17.13 13.14 42.41
N HIS A 255 -17.25 12.49 43.60
CA HIS A 255 -16.26 11.52 44.08
C HIS A 255 -16.43 10.19 43.36
N THR A 256 -15.39 9.73 42.69
CA THR A 256 -15.33 8.53 41.83
C THR A 256 -14.13 7.66 42.22
N PRO A 257 -14.15 7.00 43.38
CA PRO A 257 -12.97 6.36 43.96
C PRO A 257 -12.45 5.23 43.06
N GLU A 258 -11.15 5.24 42.78
CA GLU A 258 -10.45 4.21 42.00
C GLU A 258 -10.93 4.08 40.53
N MET A 259 -11.64 5.07 39.98
CA MET A 259 -12.14 5.07 38.58
C MET A 259 -11.15 5.84 37.69
N HIS A 260 -10.31 5.09 36.94
CA HIS A 260 -9.21 5.67 36.14
C HIS A 260 -9.45 5.61 34.63
N THR A 261 -10.35 4.75 34.16
CA THR A 261 -10.63 4.58 32.72
C THR A 261 -12.02 5.09 32.37
N ILE A 262 -12.23 5.45 31.12
CA ILE A 262 -13.54 5.90 30.61
C ILE A 262 -14.63 4.86 30.91
N GLU A 263 -14.33 3.59 30.70
CA GLU A 263 -15.28 2.49 30.93
C GLU A 263 -15.71 2.43 32.41
N GLN A 264 -14.73 2.50 33.34
CA GLN A 264 -15.00 2.48 34.78
C GLN A 264 -15.83 3.70 35.21
N VAL A 265 -15.46 4.89 34.76
CA VAL A 265 -16.17 6.14 35.08
C VAL A 265 -17.59 6.14 34.50
N CYS A 266 -17.75 5.71 33.25
CA CYS A 266 -19.07 5.62 32.61
C CYS A 266 -19.98 4.59 33.27
N GLU A 267 -19.46 3.43 33.67
CA GLU A 267 -20.20 2.41 34.39
C GLU A 267 -20.63 2.92 35.77
N PHE A 268 -19.71 3.54 36.51
CA PHE A 268 -19.97 4.08 37.84
C PHE A 268 -21.02 5.20 37.85
N LEU A 269 -20.97 6.09 36.86
CA LEU A 269 -21.90 7.23 36.77
C LEU A 269 -23.14 6.92 35.91
N HIS A 270 -23.23 5.72 35.35
CA HIS A 270 -24.33 5.27 34.47
C HIS A 270 -24.55 6.18 33.26
N VAL A 271 -23.46 6.55 32.58
CA VAL A 271 -23.47 7.39 31.38
C VAL A 271 -22.85 6.65 30.18
N ASP A 272 -23.28 7.00 28.96
CA ASP A 272 -22.67 6.50 27.73
C ASP A 272 -21.29 7.15 27.51
N ALA A 273 -20.33 6.41 26.95
CA ALA A 273 -19.00 6.93 26.63
C ALA A 273 -19.05 8.18 25.72
N LYS A 274 -20.08 8.33 24.88
CA LYS A 274 -20.33 9.55 24.09
C LYS A 274 -20.65 10.78 24.92
N LYS A 275 -21.07 10.60 26.15
CA LYS A 275 -21.31 11.66 27.14
C LYS A 275 -20.12 11.87 28.06
N SER A 276 -18.96 11.35 27.72
CA SER A 276 -17.72 11.58 28.44
C SER A 276 -16.68 12.24 27.54
N MET A 277 -15.70 12.86 28.17
CA MET A 277 -14.51 13.43 27.55
C MET A 277 -13.29 12.78 28.15
N LYS A 278 -12.42 12.25 27.33
CA LYS A 278 -11.11 11.75 27.78
C LYS A 278 -9.98 12.68 27.37
N ALA A 279 -8.92 12.67 28.17
CA ALA A 279 -7.66 13.32 27.85
C ALA A 279 -6.67 12.30 27.34
N VAL A 280 -5.99 12.64 26.25
CA VAL A 280 -4.85 11.88 25.72
C VAL A 280 -3.62 12.75 25.78
N VAL A 281 -2.53 12.21 26.32
CA VAL A 281 -1.30 12.96 26.57
C VAL A 281 -0.23 12.59 25.57
N TYR A 282 0.31 13.59 24.88
CA TYR A 282 1.47 13.50 24.02
C TYR A 282 2.56 14.47 24.50
N GLN A 283 3.77 14.28 24.01
CA GLN A 283 4.87 15.22 24.17
C GLN A 283 5.50 15.50 22.79
N ARG A 284 5.96 16.73 22.62
CA ARG A 284 6.66 17.18 21.42
C ARG A 284 8.10 16.65 21.44
N ASN A 285 8.57 16.02 20.33
CA ASN A 285 9.92 15.43 20.28
C ASN A 285 11.07 16.44 20.46
N SER A 286 10.82 17.73 20.19
CA SER A 286 11.86 18.75 20.21
C SER A 286 12.21 19.28 21.61
N ASP A 287 11.25 19.26 22.54
CA ASP A 287 11.40 19.93 23.84
C ASP A 287 10.59 19.29 24.98
N ASP A 288 10.03 18.11 24.72
CA ASP A 288 9.19 17.34 25.65
C ASP A 288 7.98 18.12 26.21
N LYS A 289 7.57 19.21 25.53
CA LYS A 289 6.39 19.99 25.93
C LYS A 289 5.14 19.13 25.88
N TYR A 290 4.39 19.08 26.98
CA TYR A 290 3.15 18.34 27.08
C TYR A 290 2.05 18.90 26.19
N ILE A 291 1.27 17.97 25.60
CA ILE A 291 0.12 18.25 24.77
C ILE A 291 -1.05 17.43 25.34
N LEU A 292 -2.05 18.11 25.86
CA LEU A 292 -3.28 17.52 26.36
C LEU A 292 -4.35 17.64 25.29
N ILE A 293 -4.83 16.51 24.78
CA ILE A 293 -5.86 16.46 23.75
C ILE A 293 -7.14 15.93 24.40
N PHE A 294 -8.16 16.77 24.38
CA PHE A 294 -9.47 16.37 24.83
C PHE A 294 -10.34 15.91 23.66
N VAL A 295 -10.91 14.74 23.76
CA VAL A 295 -11.70 14.07 22.74
C VAL A 295 -12.90 13.38 23.36
N ARG A 296 -13.99 13.17 22.61
CA ARG A 296 -15.16 12.41 23.10
C ARG A 296 -14.74 11.00 23.51
N GLY A 297 -15.25 10.50 24.62
CA GLY A 297 -14.71 9.31 25.31
C GLY A 297 -14.73 8.01 24.49
N ASP A 298 -15.62 7.90 23.51
CA ASP A 298 -15.74 6.75 22.60
C ASP A 298 -14.74 6.77 21.42
N LEU A 299 -13.95 7.85 21.23
CA LEU A 299 -13.08 8.04 20.09
C LEU A 299 -11.59 7.89 20.45
N GLU A 300 -10.77 7.59 19.45
CA GLU A 300 -9.32 7.47 19.53
C GLU A 300 -8.63 8.61 18.77
N ILE A 301 -7.48 9.08 19.27
CA ILE A 301 -6.67 10.10 18.57
C ILE A 301 -5.90 9.47 17.41
N ASN A 302 -5.83 10.21 16.31
CA ASN A 302 -5.00 9.93 15.15
C ASN A 302 -3.70 10.74 15.27
N GLU A 303 -2.58 10.06 15.52
CA GLU A 303 -1.28 10.69 15.73
C GLU A 303 -0.78 11.45 14.49
N THR A 304 -1.07 10.93 13.28
CA THR A 304 -0.71 11.61 12.03
C THR A 304 -1.43 12.95 11.89
N LYS A 305 -2.74 12.99 12.20
CA LYS A 305 -3.48 14.28 12.21
C LYS A 305 -2.91 15.26 13.22
N LEU A 306 -2.53 14.76 14.40
CA LEU A 306 -1.91 15.57 15.45
C LEU A 306 -0.56 16.15 14.99
N THR A 307 0.32 15.32 14.45
CA THR A 307 1.62 15.71 13.89
C THR A 307 1.47 16.76 12.79
N ASN A 308 0.53 16.54 11.87
CA ASN A 308 0.25 17.47 10.78
C ASN A 308 -0.29 18.82 11.28
N TYR A 309 -1.18 18.80 12.28
CA TYR A 309 -1.71 20.02 12.87
C TYR A 309 -0.63 20.85 13.59
N LEU A 310 0.23 20.17 14.35
CA LEU A 310 1.31 20.84 15.11
C LEU A 310 2.51 21.21 14.24
N GLY A 311 2.68 20.59 13.07
CA GLY A 311 3.85 20.76 12.21
C GLY A 311 5.14 20.22 12.81
N CYS A 312 5.06 19.30 13.77
CA CYS A 312 6.21 18.67 14.44
C CYS A 312 5.88 17.27 14.95
N ASP A 313 6.91 16.43 15.07
CA ASP A 313 6.77 15.08 15.58
C ASP A 313 6.45 15.06 17.07
N VAL A 314 5.65 14.07 17.47
CA VAL A 314 5.21 13.84 18.84
C VAL A 314 5.42 12.37 19.24
N HIS A 315 5.39 12.11 20.53
CA HIS A 315 5.36 10.75 21.08
C HIS A 315 4.34 10.67 22.24
N PRO A 316 3.86 9.48 22.61
CA PRO A 316 2.99 9.30 23.77
C PRO A 316 3.64 9.89 25.03
N GLY A 317 2.91 10.75 25.75
CA GLY A 317 3.43 11.48 26.89
C GLY A 317 3.65 10.58 28.11
N VAL A 318 4.77 10.79 28.77
CA VAL A 318 5.10 10.15 30.06
C VAL A 318 4.84 11.16 31.19
N ILE A 319 3.76 10.93 31.95
CA ILE A 319 3.39 11.81 33.06
C ILE A 319 4.32 11.57 34.24
N THR A 320 4.97 12.62 34.71
CA THR A 320 5.84 12.60 35.92
C THR A 320 5.17 13.38 37.07
N GLU A 321 5.62 13.19 38.32
CA GLU A 321 5.13 13.94 39.48
C GLU A 321 5.32 15.45 39.31
N GLU A 322 6.37 15.87 38.62
CA GLU A 322 6.70 17.27 38.37
C GLU A 322 5.86 17.94 37.30
N SER A 323 5.16 17.14 36.46
CA SER A 323 4.37 17.66 35.35
C SER A 323 3.17 18.51 35.75
N GLY A 324 2.68 18.35 36.98
CA GLY A 324 1.43 18.95 37.42
C GLY A 324 0.17 18.35 36.79
N ILE A 325 0.31 17.20 36.07
CA ILE A 325 -0.78 16.48 35.38
C ILE A 325 -1.21 15.30 36.25
N GLN A 326 -2.48 15.25 36.61
CA GLN A 326 -3.01 14.16 37.44
C GLN A 326 -3.47 12.98 36.59
N ALA A 327 -2.59 11.99 36.41
CA ALA A 327 -2.89 10.79 35.60
C ALA A 327 -4.17 10.08 36.07
N GLY A 328 -5.02 9.68 35.13
CA GLY A 328 -6.32 9.05 35.37
C GLY A 328 -7.47 10.03 35.66
N PHE A 329 -7.16 11.30 35.97
CA PHE A 329 -8.18 12.31 36.37
C PHE A 329 -8.02 13.64 35.61
N ILE A 330 -7.40 13.61 34.42
CA ILE A 330 -7.11 14.82 33.64
C ILE A 330 -8.41 15.40 33.08
N GLY A 331 -8.63 16.70 33.35
CA GLY A 331 -9.75 17.45 32.81
C GLY A 331 -9.35 18.83 32.31
N PRO A 332 -10.18 19.48 31.48
CA PRO A 332 -9.87 20.79 30.92
C PRO A 332 -10.14 21.93 31.91
N VAL A 333 -11.04 21.71 32.89
CA VAL A 333 -11.44 22.73 33.86
C VAL A 333 -10.35 22.89 34.93
N ASN A 334 -9.87 24.13 35.13
CA ASN A 334 -8.79 24.47 36.07
C ASN A 334 -7.49 23.67 35.81
N GLN A 335 -7.18 23.38 34.54
CA GLN A 335 -5.90 22.79 34.17
C GLN A 335 -4.81 23.82 34.28
N ASN A 336 -3.84 23.58 35.21
CA ASN A 336 -2.77 24.53 35.52
C ASN A 336 -1.35 24.06 35.09
N ALA A 337 -1.26 22.84 34.48
CA ALA A 337 0.02 22.35 33.97
C ALA A 337 0.52 23.19 32.79
N ASP A 338 1.83 23.30 32.66
CA ASP A 338 2.45 23.97 31.52
C ASP A 338 2.37 23.04 30.26
N CYS A 339 1.25 23.12 29.54
CA CYS A 339 0.95 22.27 28.42
C CYS A 339 0.20 23.00 27.29
N ILE A 340 0.23 22.42 26.09
CA ILE A 340 -0.63 22.79 24.98
C ILE A 340 -1.96 22.05 25.18
N VAL A 341 -3.09 22.76 25.12
CA VAL A 341 -4.43 22.17 25.23
C VAL A 341 -5.10 22.21 23.86
N LEU A 342 -5.60 21.07 23.40
CA LEU A 342 -6.32 20.92 22.13
C LEU A 342 -7.67 20.25 22.36
N PHE A 343 -8.70 20.72 21.66
CA PHE A 343 -10.03 20.13 21.67
C PHE A 343 -10.33 19.51 20.32
N ASP A 344 -10.66 18.21 20.33
CA ASP A 344 -11.12 17.55 19.13
C ASP A 344 -12.51 18.06 18.73
N ARG A 345 -12.77 18.14 17.41
CA ARG A 345 -14.06 18.65 16.92
C ARG A 345 -15.27 17.79 17.31
N SER A 346 -15.07 16.55 17.75
CA SER A 346 -16.13 15.71 18.30
C SER A 346 -16.77 16.28 19.56
N LEU A 347 -16.12 17.23 20.23
CA LEU A 347 -16.62 17.90 21.43
C LEU A 347 -17.50 19.11 21.12
N LYS A 348 -17.53 19.57 19.87
CA LYS A 348 -18.32 20.74 19.49
C LYS A 348 -19.80 20.47 19.66
N GLY A 349 -20.49 21.37 20.37
CA GLY A 349 -21.94 21.26 20.62
C GLY A 349 -22.33 20.17 21.61
N THR A 350 -21.37 19.58 22.35
CA THR A 350 -21.67 18.61 23.40
C THR A 350 -22.21 19.27 24.67
N THR A 351 -23.11 18.58 25.35
CA THR A 351 -23.70 19.03 26.62
C THR A 351 -23.55 17.95 27.69
N ASN A 352 -23.40 18.39 28.96
CA ASN A 352 -23.40 17.55 30.15
C ASN A 352 -22.35 16.42 30.15
N LEU A 353 -21.15 16.71 29.61
CA LEU A 353 -20.06 15.73 29.59
C LEU A 353 -19.52 15.42 30.99
N VAL A 354 -19.05 14.19 31.14
CA VAL A 354 -18.22 13.76 32.27
C VAL A 354 -16.74 13.90 31.88
N CYS A 355 -15.91 14.50 32.74
CA CYS A 355 -14.45 14.61 32.51
C CYS A 355 -13.68 14.54 33.84
N GLY A 356 -12.37 14.38 33.80
CA GLY A 356 -11.52 14.43 34.98
C GLY A 356 -11.59 15.80 35.68
N ALA A 357 -11.34 15.83 36.98
CA ALA A 357 -11.37 17.05 37.80
C ALA A 357 -9.97 17.53 38.21
N ASN A 358 -8.89 17.00 37.62
CA ASN A 358 -7.48 17.26 37.97
C ASN A 358 -7.18 16.96 39.45
N GLU A 359 -7.94 16.10 40.07
CA GLU A 359 -7.80 15.66 41.46
C GLU A 359 -8.08 14.15 41.54
N VAL A 360 -7.26 13.44 42.34
CA VAL A 360 -7.39 11.99 42.54
C VAL A 360 -8.78 11.66 43.02
N ASP A 361 -9.41 10.63 42.41
CA ASP A 361 -10.74 10.13 42.73
C ASP A 361 -11.89 11.13 42.51
N TYR A 362 -11.70 12.16 41.66
CA TYR A 362 -12.78 13.08 41.34
C TYR A 362 -12.93 13.31 39.82
N HIS A 363 -14.20 13.39 39.42
CA HIS A 363 -14.61 13.79 38.08
C HIS A 363 -15.64 14.92 38.14
N TYR A 364 -15.75 15.70 37.06
CA TYR A 364 -16.85 16.64 36.84
C TYR A 364 -17.95 15.96 36.02
N THR A 365 -19.19 16.27 36.36
CA THR A 365 -20.40 16.01 35.55
C THR A 365 -21.02 17.33 35.16
N GLY A 366 -21.82 17.36 34.09
CA GLY A 366 -22.49 18.60 33.64
C GLY A 366 -21.58 19.59 32.94
N LEU A 367 -20.42 19.14 32.40
CA LEU A 367 -19.55 19.99 31.57
C LEU A 367 -20.22 20.31 30.25
N ASN A 368 -20.31 21.60 29.91
CA ASN A 368 -20.86 22.08 28.65
C ASN A 368 -19.82 22.90 27.93
N MET A 369 -19.37 22.46 26.76
CA MET A 369 -18.25 23.08 26.04
C MET A 369 -18.49 24.57 25.74
N GLU A 370 -19.70 24.93 25.31
CA GLU A 370 -20.04 26.33 24.99
C GLU A 370 -20.06 27.25 26.21
N ARG A 371 -20.32 26.72 27.40
CA ARG A 371 -20.37 27.49 28.65
C ARG A 371 -18.98 27.65 29.27
N GLU A 372 -18.24 26.54 29.42
CA GLU A 372 -16.92 26.54 30.06
C GLU A 372 -15.81 27.00 29.14
N PHE A 373 -15.95 26.76 27.81
CA PHE A 373 -14.92 27.04 26.82
C PHE A 373 -15.52 27.71 25.57
N PRO A 374 -16.11 28.93 25.69
CA PRO A 374 -16.78 29.61 24.58
C PRO A 374 -15.85 29.95 23.41
N ASP A 375 -14.55 30.14 23.68
CA ASP A 375 -13.51 30.48 22.71
C ASP A 375 -12.70 29.25 22.25
N ALA A 376 -13.16 28.02 22.52
CA ALA A 376 -12.46 26.83 22.14
C ALA A 376 -12.35 26.67 20.61
N GLU A 377 -11.13 26.47 20.14
CA GLU A 377 -10.86 26.02 18.77
C GLU A 377 -10.94 24.50 18.68
N TYR A 378 -11.69 24.02 17.71
CA TYR A 378 -11.91 22.58 17.51
C TYR A 378 -11.16 22.09 16.28
N VAL A 379 -10.33 21.04 16.48
CA VAL A 379 -9.48 20.45 15.46
C VAL A 379 -9.91 19.01 15.18
N ASP A 380 -9.83 18.56 13.93
CA ASP A 380 -10.07 17.15 13.58
C ASP A 380 -8.82 16.31 13.93
N LEU A 381 -8.84 15.66 15.08
CA LEU A 381 -7.73 14.84 15.61
C LEU A 381 -8.13 13.38 15.83
N ALA A 382 -9.43 13.05 15.82
CA ALA A 382 -9.89 11.69 16.08
C ALA A 382 -9.84 10.81 14.82
N LYS A 383 -9.67 9.49 15.06
CA LYS A 383 -9.86 8.46 14.02
C LYS A 383 -11.33 8.37 13.65
N VAL A 384 -11.60 8.06 12.39
CA VAL A 384 -12.96 7.77 11.92
C VAL A 384 -13.46 6.47 12.53
N VAL A 385 -14.75 6.43 12.86
CA VAL A 385 -15.44 5.26 13.39
C VAL A 385 -16.42 4.69 12.37
N GLU A 386 -16.72 3.41 12.51
CA GLU A 386 -17.73 2.72 11.71
C GLU A 386 -19.10 3.41 11.86
N GLY A 387 -19.81 3.62 10.74
CA GLY A 387 -21.07 4.35 10.73
C GLY A 387 -20.94 5.88 10.91
N GLY A 388 -19.73 6.43 10.85
CA GLY A 388 -19.46 7.87 10.90
C GLY A 388 -20.10 8.63 9.73
N ILE A 389 -20.16 9.94 9.85
CA ILE A 389 -20.76 10.84 8.82
C ILE A 389 -19.72 11.09 7.73
N CYS A 390 -20.12 10.84 6.49
CA CYS A 390 -19.29 11.14 5.33
C CYS A 390 -19.13 12.66 5.15
N PRO A 391 -17.90 13.20 5.07
CA PRO A 391 -17.66 14.63 4.87
C PRO A 391 -18.11 15.12 3.50
N CYS A 392 -18.29 14.22 2.52
CA CYS A 392 -18.69 14.56 1.16
C CYS A 392 -20.20 14.60 0.98
N CYS A 393 -20.94 13.55 1.39
CA CYS A 393 -22.40 13.48 1.17
C CYS A 393 -23.24 13.74 2.43
N GLY A 394 -22.61 13.86 3.62
CA GLY A 394 -23.28 14.15 4.89
C GLY A 394 -24.09 12.99 5.48
N LYS A 395 -24.03 11.79 4.89
CA LYS A 395 -24.76 10.62 5.38
C LYS A 395 -23.93 9.80 6.36
N LYS A 396 -24.59 9.08 7.28
CA LYS A 396 -23.98 8.09 8.17
C LYS A 396 -23.73 6.78 7.39
N SER A 397 -22.67 6.75 6.61
CA SER A 397 -22.43 5.69 5.63
C SER A 397 -20.96 5.28 5.52
N LEU A 398 -20.11 5.73 6.46
CA LEU A 398 -18.72 5.35 6.46
C LEU A 398 -18.54 3.93 6.99
N THR A 399 -17.75 3.13 6.26
CA THR A 399 -17.31 1.80 6.66
C THR A 399 -15.79 1.73 6.66
N ILE A 400 -15.23 0.85 7.48
CA ILE A 400 -13.79 0.67 7.59
C ILE A 400 -13.41 -0.69 7.01
N SER A 401 -12.63 -0.68 5.94
CA SER A 401 -12.07 -1.86 5.29
C SER A 401 -10.57 -1.96 5.54
N ARG A 402 -10.01 -3.13 5.23
CA ARG A 402 -8.56 -3.34 5.23
C ARG A 402 -8.07 -3.38 3.78
N GLY A 403 -6.83 -2.92 3.55
CA GLY A 403 -6.25 -2.91 2.21
C GLY A 403 -4.73 -3.09 2.20
N ILE A 404 -4.22 -3.50 1.04
CA ILE A 404 -2.79 -3.52 0.71
C ILE A 404 -2.53 -2.37 -0.25
N GLU A 405 -1.62 -1.47 0.09
CA GLU A 405 -1.15 -0.41 -0.81
C GLU A 405 -0.32 -1.02 -1.94
N VAL A 406 -0.80 -0.92 -3.17
CA VAL A 406 -0.11 -1.43 -4.38
C VAL A 406 0.59 -0.34 -5.17
N GLY A 407 0.35 0.92 -4.85
CA GLY A 407 1.03 2.08 -5.40
C GLY A 407 0.54 3.39 -4.80
N ASN A 408 1.29 4.46 -5.05
CA ASN A 408 0.96 5.79 -4.58
C ASN A 408 1.38 6.87 -5.57
N ILE A 409 0.74 8.03 -5.46
CA ILE A 409 1.03 9.22 -6.25
C ILE A 409 0.94 10.46 -5.38
N PHE A 410 1.86 11.42 -5.59
CA PHE A 410 2.01 12.61 -4.77
C PHE A 410 2.17 13.88 -5.61
N GLN A 411 1.56 14.97 -5.16
CA GLN A 411 1.92 16.32 -5.59
C GLN A 411 2.92 16.91 -4.58
N LEU A 412 4.21 16.87 -4.90
CA LEU A 412 5.30 17.24 -3.99
C LEU A 412 5.50 18.75 -3.86
N GLY A 413 4.95 19.53 -4.81
CA GLY A 413 5.21 20.96 -4.86
C GLY A 413 6.67 21.28 -5.18
N THR A 414 7.24 22.28 -4.54
CA THR A 414 8.63 22.72 -4.73
C THR A 414 9.58 22.22 -3.64
N LYS A 415 9.17 21.27 -2.80
CA LYS A 415 9.95 20.81 -1.65
C LYS A 415 11.40 20.47 -2.01
N TYR A 416 11.59 19.63 -3.03
CA TYR A 416 12.93 19.18 -3.45
C TYR A 416 13.61 20.17 -4.38
N THR A 417 12.91 20.74 -5.34
CA THR A 417 13.49 21.68 -6.31
C THR A 417 14.01 22.94 -5.63
N LYS A 418 13.32 23.43 -4.60
CA LYS A 418 13.74 24.59 -3.82
C LYS A 418 14.98 24.30 -2.97
N THR A 419 14.98 23.21 -2.19
CA THR A 419 16.11 22.86 -1.31
C THR A 419 17.37 22.50 -2.10
N MET A 420 17.21 21.90 -3.28
CA MET A 420 18.32 21.50 -4.17
C MET A 420 18.64 22.54 -5.25
N ASN A 421 18.18 23.78 -5.10
CA ASN A 421 18.45 24.91 -6.00
C ASN A 421 18.19 24.64 -7.50
N MET A 422 17.19 23.82 -7.81
CA MET A 422 16.73 23.66 -9.18
C MET A 422 15.82 24.83 -9.57
N THR A 423 16.26 25.63 -10.53
CA THR A 423 15.52 26.80 -11.02
C THR A 423 15.41 26.82 -12.53
N TYR A 424 14.38 27.46 -13.05
CA TYR A 424 14.22 27.75 -14.47
C TYR A 424 13.89 29.24 -14.68
N VAL A 425 14.23 29.77 -15.84
CA VAL A 425 13.82 31.11 -16.25
C VAL A 425 12.45 31.01 -16.92
N ASP A 426 11.47 31.70 -16.32
CA ASP A 426 10.09 31.76 -16.83
C ASP A 426 9.96 32.77 -17.98
N LYS A 427 8.77 32.81 -18.62
CA LYS A 427 8.45 33.69 -19.75
C LYS A 427 8.65 35.18 -19.44
N ASP A 428 8.46 35.56 -18.21
CA ASP A 428 8.63 36.92 -17.69
C ASP A 428 10.08 37.28 -17.32
N GLY A 429 11.04 36.34 -17.53
CA GLY A 429 12.44 36.50 -17.19
C GLY A 429 12.77 36.26 -15.70
N THR A 430 11.78 35.91 -14.89
CA THR A 430 11.99 35.60 -13.46
C THR A 430 12.50 34.17 -13.27
N SER A 431 13.30 33.96 -12.23
CA SER A 431 13.75 32.63 -11.82
C SER A 431 12.75 32.01 -10.87
N LYS A 432 12.29 30.78 -11.18
CA LYS A 432 11.30 30.03 -10.39
C LYS A 432 11.76 28.59 -10.16
N ASN A 433 11.24 27.94 -9.12
CA ASN A 433 11.46 26.53 -8.88
C ASN A 433 10.36 25.71 -9.56
N PRO A 434 10.68 24.62 -10.29
CA PRO A 434 9.67 23.73 -10.87
C PRO A 434 8.88 23.01 -9.77
N ILE A 435 7.63 22.71 -10.08
CA ILE A 435 6.72 21.95 -9.22
C ILE A 435 6.83 20.48 -9.60
N MET A 436 6.93 19.58 -8.62
CA MET A 436 7.13 18.15 -8.84
C MET A 436 5.90 17.31 -8.48
N GLY A 437 5.71 16.23 -9.26
CA GLY A 437 4.92 15.07 -8.87
C GLY A 437 5.81 13.82 -8.74
N CYS A 438 5.39 12.86 -7.92
CA CYS A 438 6.06 11.57 -7.70
C CYS A 438 5.05 10.43 -7.74
N TYR A 439 5.41 9.30 -8.37
CA TYR A 439 4.47 8.23 -8.70
C TYR A 439 5.15 6.87 -8.53
N GLY A 440 4.77 6.09 -7.49
CA GLY A 440 5.44 4.84 -7.11
C GLY A 440 4.58 3.59 -7.25
N ILE A 441 5.15 2.47 -7.73
CA ILE A 441 4.56 1.12 -7.73
C ILE A 441 5.63 0.11 -7.30
N GLY A 442 5.36 -0.63 -6.23
CA GLY A 442 6.20 -1.75 -5.79
C GLY A 442 5.90 -3.01 -6.59
N VAL A 443 6.80 -3.43 -7.48
CA VAL A 443 6.59 -4.55 -8.42
C VAL A 443 6.37 -5.88 -7.70
N GLY A 444 7.18 -6.18 -6.68
CA GLY A 444 7.05 -7.41 -5.89
C GLY A 444 5.77 -7.45 -5.07
N ARG A 445 5.42 -6.32 -4.43
CA ARG A 445 4.16 -6.18 -3.69
C ARG A 445 2.94 -6.34 -4.61
N MET A 446 2.98 -5.78 -5.81
CA MET A 446 1.93 -5.97 -6.80
C MET A 446 1.76 -7.45 -7.19
N ALA A 447 2.86 -8.18 -7.43
CA ALA A 447 2.80 -9.61 -7.71
C ALA A 447 2.19 -10.42 -6.55
N ALA A 448 2.56 -10.11 -5.30
CA ALA A 448 1.97 -10.73 -4.11
C ALA A 448 0.47 -10.40 -3.98
N SER A 449 0.08 -9.17 -4.22
CA SER A 449 -1.31 -8.72 -4.16
C SER A 449 -2.19 -9.41 -5.22
N ILE A 450 -1.66 -9.60 -6.42
CA ILE A 450 -2.35 -10.38 -7.47
C ILE A 450 -2.51 -11.84 -7.03
N CYS A 451 -1.49 -12.43 -6.39
CA CYS A 451 -1.59 -13.78 -5.84
C CYS A 451 -2.64 -13.88 -4.73
N GLU A 452 -2.74 -12.86 -3.85
CA GLU A 452 -3.77 -12.81 -2.80
C GLU A 452 -5.19 -12.66 -3.37
N ALA A 453 -5.36 -11.92 -4.45
CA ALA A 453 -6.65 -11.76 -5.12
C ALA A 453 -7.07 -13.01 -5.91
N HIS A 454 -6.08 -13.75 -6.44
CA HIS A 454 -6.30 -14.86 -7.39
C HIS A 454 -5.57 -16.12 -6.93
N HIS A 455 -6.18 -16.87 -6.02
CA HIS A 455 -5.72 -18.21 -5.61
C HIS A 455 -6.87 -19.09 -5.14
N ASP A 456 -6.59 -20.38 -5.03
CA ASP A 456 -7.40 -21.34 -4.30
C ASP A 456 -6.51 -22.11 -3.30
N ASP A 457 -7.06 -23.09 -2.59
CA ASP A 457 -6.34 -23.93 -1.62
C ASP A 457 -5.13 -24.67 -2.21
N TYR A 458 -5.09 -24.81 -3.53
CA TYR A 458 -4.08 -25.59 -4.24
C TYR A 458 -2.94 -24.73 -4.78
N GLY A 459 -3.18 -23.46 -5.11
CA GLY A 459 -2.16 -22.59 -5.66
C GLY A 459 -2.67 -21.28 -6.25
N PRO A 460 -1.77 -20.45 -6.80
CA PRO A 460 -2.15 -19.24 -7.51
C PRO A 460 -2.98 -19.52 -8.78
N ILE A 461 -3.76 -18.52 -9.18
CA ILE A 461 -4.51 -18.49 -10.45
C ILE A 461 -4.04 -17.24 -11.20
N TRP A 462 -2.90 -17.35 -11.89
CA TRP A 462 -2.32 -16.17 -12.51
C TRP A 462 -3.14 -15.67 -13.70
N PRO A 463 -3.43 -14.34 -13.79
CA PRO A 463 -3.97 -13.72 -15.00
C PRO A 463 -3.07 -13.99 -16.20
N MET A 464 -3.65 -14.23 -17.38
CA MET A 464 -2.90 -14.56 -18.60
C MET A 464 -1.85 -13.52 -18.97
N SER A 465 -2.09 -12.25 -18.67
CA SER A 465 -1.19 -11.12 -18.97
C SER A 465 0.15 -11.21 -18.25
N ILE A 466 0.17 -11.76 -17.03
CA ILE A 466 1.37 -11.81 -16.18
C ILE A 466 1.83 -13.22 -15.83
N ALA A 467 1.07 -14.24 -16.19
CA ALA A 467 1.40 -15.63 -15.88
C ALA A 467 2.83 -16.00 -16.29
N PRO A 468 3.56 -16.80 -15.47
CA PRO A 468 4.95 -17.15 -15.78
C PRO A 468 5.10 -17.95 -17.05
N TRP A 469 4.09 -18.73 -17.41
CA TRP A 469 3.86 -19.35 -18.71
C TRP A 469 2.37 -19.28 -19.02
N GLN A 470 2.02 -19.39 -20.29
CA GLN A 470 0.63 -19.35 -20.75
C GLN A 470 -0.03 -20.73 -20.74
N VAL A 471 0.77 -21.76 -21.04
CA VAL A 471 0.33 -23.14 -21.16
C VAL A 471 1.23 -24.07 -20.36
N HIS A 472 0.62 -25.00 -19.62
CA HIS A 472 1.29 -26.09 -18.92
C HIS A 472 0.88 -27.44 -19.55
N ILE A 473 1.80 -28.10 -20.22
CA ILE A 473 1.58 -29.47 -20.74
C ILE A 473 1.97 -30.47 -19.64
N CYS A 474 0.99 -31.27 -19.22
CA CYS A 474 1.17 -32.37 -18.26
C CYS A 474 1.09 -33.70 -19.01
N ALA A 475 2.23 -34.32 -19.32
CA ALA A 475 2.28 -35.61 -19.96
C ALA A 475 2.31 -36.74 -18.92
N MET A 476 1.31 -37.62 -18.96
CA MET A 476 1.13 -38.71 -18.00
C MET A 476 1.68 -40.01 -18.57
N ASN A 477 2.57 -40.70 -17.83
CA ASN A 477 3.15 -41.97 -18.25
C ASN A 477 3.87 -41.88 -19.61
N LEU A 478 4.89 -41.07 -19.71
CA LEU A 478 5.67 -40.78 -20.92
C LEU A 478 6.31 -41.99 -21.57
N ASP A 479 6.38 -43.14 -20.88
CA ASP A 479 6.83 -44.44 -21.37
C ASP A 479 5.77 -45.16 -22.21
N LYS A 480 4.53 -44.70 -22.16
CA LYS A 480 3.44 -45.31 -22.94
C LYS A 480 3.39 -44.77 -24.36
N GLU A 481 2.98 -45.67 -25.28
CA GLU A 481 2.92 -45.40 -26.71
C GLU A 481 2.13 -44.13 -27.03
N GLY A 482 2.70 -43.25 -27.86
CA GLY A 482 2.07 -42.02 -28.38
C GLY A 482 2.08 -40.84 -27.44
N VAL A 483 2.31 -41.02 -26.10
CA VAL A 483 2.21 -39.92 -25.15
C VAL A 483 3.36 -38.91 -25.33
N ARG A 484 4.57 -39.39 -25.44
CA ARG A 484 5.76 -38.56 -25.65
C ARG A 484 5.70 -37.82 -26.97
N GLU A 485 5.37 -38.53 -28.04
CA GLU A 485 5.30 -37.99 -29.39
C GLU A 485 4.29 -36.85 -29.49
N VAL A 486 3.10 -37.02 -28.94
CA VAL A 486 2.04 -36.00 -28.94
C VAL A 486 2.45 -34.81 -28.06
N ALA A 487 2.97 -35.06 -26.85
CA ALA A 487 3.36 -33.99 -25.93
C ALA A 487 4.56 -33.18 -26.45
N ASP A 488 5.59 -33.85 -27.01
CA ASP A 488 6.76 -33.18 -27.59
C ASP A 488 6.36 -32.36 -28.82
N SER A 489 5.55 -32.92 -29.73
CA SER A 489 5.06 -32.22 -30.92
C SER A 489 4.23 -30.97 -30.52
N LEU A 490 3.30 -31.11 -29.59
CA LEU A 490 2.46 -30.01 -29.14
C LEU A 490 3.33 -28.91 -28.46
N TYR A 491 4.32 -29.29 -27.65
CA TYR A 491 5.24 -28.38 -27.02
C TYR A 491 6.05 -27.57 -28.04
N GLU A 492 6.63 -28.25 -29.04
CA GLU A 492 7.43 -27.59 -30.09
C GLU A 492 6.58 -26.66 -30.95
N ASN A 493 5.40 -27.13 -31.39
CA ASN A 493 4.51 -26.33 -32.22
C ASN A 493 3.99 -25.09 -31.53
N LEU A 494 3.57 -25.19 -30.26
CA LEU A 494 3.12 -24.01 -29.48
C LEU A 494 4.26 -23.02 -29.25
N GLN A 495 5.47 -23.50 -28.95
CA GLN A 495 6.64 -22.60 -28.82
C GLN A 495 6.98 -21.90 -30.14
N ASN A 496 6.96 -22.62 -31.27
CA ASN A 496 7.22 -22.04 -32.59
C ASN A 496 6.15 -21.01 -32.97
N ALA A 497 4.92 -21.17 -32.46
CA ALA A 497 3.84 -20.19 -32.60
C ALA A 497 3.94 -19.01 -31.61
N GLY A 498 5.00 -18.92 -30.78
CA GLY A 498 5.20 -17.83 -29.85
C GLY A 498 4.45 -17.96 -28.51
N VAL A 499 3.84 -19.12 -28.24
CA VAL A 499 3.18 -19.40 -26.95
C VAL A 499 4.22 -19.78 -25.90
N GLU A 500 4.12 -19.22 -24.72
CA GLU A 500 5.00 -19.53 -23.58
C GLU A 500 4.55 -20.81 -22.89
N VAL A 501 5.28 -21.89 -23.10
CA VAL A 501 4.91 -23.22 -22.62
C VAL A 501 5.89 -23.73 -21.56
N ILE A 502 5.34 -24.29 -20.47
CA ILE A 502 6.04 -25.19 -19.56
C ILE A 502 5.52 -26.61 -19.75
N TYR A 503 6.44 -27.57 -19.79
CA TYR A 503 6.14 -28.98 -20.08
C TYR A 503 6.66 -29.86 -18.96
N ASP A 504 5.75 -30.57 -18.27
CA ASP A 504 6.10 -31.55 -17.25
C ASP A 504 6.44 -32.90 -17.88
N ASP A 505 7.73 -33.05 -18.17
CA ASP A 505 8.36 -34.24 -18.76
C ASP A 505 8.94 -35.20 -17.73
N ARG A 506 8.68 -34.99 -16.43
CA ARG A 506 9.23 -35.82 -15.33
C ARG A 506 8.53 -37.17 -15.23
N SER A 507 9.28 -38.15 -14.73
CA SER A 507 8.74 -39.51 -14.41
C SER A 507 8.27 -39.54 -12.94
N VAL A 508 7.16 -38.83 -12.64
CA VAL A 508 6.55 -38.78 -11.30
C VAL A 508 5.05 -39.12 -11.39
N SER A 509 4.40 -39.38 -10.25
CA SER A 509 2.99 -39.70 -10.20
C SER A 509 2.10 -38.57 -10.76
N ALA A 510 0.94 -38.91 -11.30
CA ALA A 510 -0.04 -37.92 -11.78
C ALA A 510 -0.44 -36.92 -10.69
N GLY A 511 -0.61 -37.40 -9.46
CA GLY A 511 -0.93 -36.52 -8.32
C GLY A 511 0.13 -35.46 -8.06
N ASN A 512 1.42 -35.80 -8.18
CA ASN A 512 2.51 -34.85 -8.03
C ASN A 512 2.53 -33.83 -9.19
N LYS A 513 2.31 -34.30 -10.44
CA LYS A 513 2.24 -33.39 -11.60
C LYS A 513 1.12 -32.37 -11.47
N PHE A 514 -0.07 -32.80 -11.06
CA PHE A 514 -1.20 -31.90 -10.86
C PHE A 514 -0.98 -30.93 -9.69
N SER A 515 -0.45 -31.42 -8.56
CA SER A 515 -0.14 -30.56 -7.42
C SER A 515 0.89 -29.48 -7.79
N ASP A 516 1.94 -29.83 -8.51
CA ASP A 516 2.96 -28.89 -8.96
C ASP A 516 2.41 -27.92 -10.02
N ALA A 517 1.50 -28.37 -10.90
CA ALA A 517 0.86 -27.54 -11.88
C ALA A 517 -0.09 -26.50 -11.22
N ASP A 518 -0.81 -26.91 -10.18
CA ASP A 518 -1.64 -25.99 -9.40
C ASP A 518 -0.78 -24.94 -8.67
N LEU A 519 0.35 -25.34 -8.07
CA LEU A 519 1.29 -24.42 -7.43
C LEU A 519 1.96 -23.45 -8.41
N LEU A 520 2.18 -23.84 -9.67
CA LEU A 520 2.68 -22.96 -10.72
C LEU A 520 1.60 -22.02 -11.29
N GLY A 521 0.33 -22.30 -11.07
CA GLY A 521 -0.78 -21.41 -11.38
C GLY A 521 -0.91 -21.00 -12.86
N VAL A 522 -0.39 -21.81 -13.79
CA VAL A 522 -0.39 -21.49 -15.23
C VAL A 522 -1.83 -21.53 -15.78
N PRO A 523 -2.30 -20.50 -16.52
CA PRO A 523 -3.71 -20.33 -16.87
C PRO A 523 -4.33 -21.48 -17.68
N VAL A 524 -3.60 -22.04 -18.64
CA VAL A 524 -4.09 -23.15 -19.49
C VAL A 524 -3.30 -24.40 -19.19
N ARG A 525 -3.99 -25.50 -18.94
CA ARG A 525 -3.41 -26.84 -18.74
C ARG A 525 -3.82 -27.76 -19.85
N VAL A 526 -2.87 -28.48 -20.43
CA VAL A 526 -3.09 -29.54 -21.42
C VAL A 526 -2.60 -30.86 -20.85
N VAL A 527 -3.49 -31.84 -20.71
CA VAL A 527 -3.17 -33.19 -20.22
C VAL A 527 -3.11 -34.16 -21.38
N VAL A 528 -1.91 -34.71 -21.60
CA VAL A 528 -1.68 -35.80 -22.54
C VAL A 528 -1.53 -37.09 -21.75
N SER A 529 -2.46 -38.04 -21.92
CA SER A 529 -2.48 -39.28 -21.17
C SER A 529 -2.80 -40.49 -22.04
N PRO A 530 -2.37 -41.71 -21.69
CA PRO A 530 -2.72 -42.91 -22.45
C PRO A 530 -4.22 -43.13 -22.57
N ARG A 531 -5.00 -42.72 -21.57
CA ARG A 531 -6.46 -42.81 -21.57
C ARG A 531 -7.08 -41.90 -22.64
N ASN A 532 -6.64 -40.64 -22.67
CA ASN A 532 -7.16 -39.67 -23.63
C ASN A 532 -6.74 -40.00 -25.07
N LEU A 533 -5.51 -40.50 -25.26
CA LEU A 533 -5.00 -40.86 -26.57
C LEU A 533 -5.71 -42.07 -27.19
N LYS A 534 -6.32 -42.98 -26.40
CA LYS A 534 -7.20 -44.04 -26.92
C LYS A 534 -8.44 -43.49 -27.63
N GLU A 535 -8.87 -42.29 -27.24
CA GLU A 535 -9.97 -41.54 -27.85
C GLU A 535 -9.47 -40.50 -28.86
N SER A 536 -8.15 -40.48 -29.18
CA SER A 536 -7.48 -39.50 -30.04
C SER A 536 -7.70 -38.04 -29.60
N VAL A 537 -7.77 -37.78 -28.27
CA VAL A 537 -7.98 -36.47 -27.71
C VAL A 537 -6.89 -36.11 -26.67
N VAL A 538 -6.76 -34.82 -26.39
CA VAL A 538 -6.12 -34.27 -25.19
C VAL A 538 -7.17 -33.56 -24.34
N GLU A 539 -6.93 -33.43 -23.04
CA GLU A 539 -7.79 -32.64 -22.15
C GLU A 539 -7.19 -31.24 -21.99
N VAL A 540 -7.99 -30.23 -22.29
CA VAL A 540 -7.61 -28.81 -22.10
C VAL A 540 -8.49 -28.21 -21.02
N SER A 541 -7.89 -27.59 -20.04
CA SER A 541 -8.60 -26.95 -18.93
C SER A 541 -7.94 -25.60 -18.55
N THR A 542 -8.73 -24.71 -17.93
CA THR A 542 -8.22 -23.48 -17.33
C THR A 542 -7.91 -23.70 -15.84
N ARG A 543 -6.97 -22.94 -15.32
CA ARG A 543 -6.54 -23.06 -13.90
C ARG A 543 -7.66 -22.68 -12.91
N ASP A 544 -8.54 -21.77 -13.29
CA ASP A 544 -9.74 -21.37 -12.55
C ASP A 544 -10.90 -22.37 -12.65
N LYS A 545 -10.70 -23.47 -13.42
CA LYS A 545 -11.68 -24.52 -13.65
C LYS A 545 -12.95 -24.08 -14.38
N SER A 546 -12.95 -22.91 -15.01
CA SER A 546 -14.09 -22.40 -15.78
C SER A 546 -14.29 -23.13 -17.10
N LEU A 547 -13.24 -23.81 -17.62
CA LEU A 547 -13.26 -24.61 -18.84
C LEU A 547 -12.56 -25.95 -18.60
N MET A 548 -13.17 -27.03 -19.11
CA MET A 548 -12.59 -28.38 -19.22
C MET A 548 -13.18 -29.08 -20.42
N GLU A 549 -12.35 -29.30 -21.44
CA GLU A 549 -12.79 -29.89 -22.70
C GLU A 549 -11.83 -30.98 -23.20
N LYS A 550 -12.38 -31.97 -23.91
CA LYS A 550 -11.62 -32.94 -24.68
C LYS A 550 -11.50 -32.44 -26.12
N VAL A 551 -10.29 -32.19 -26.56
CA VAL A 551 -9.97 -31.64 -27.87
C VAL A 551 -9.26 -32.70 -28.72
N PRO A 552 -9.67 -32.97 -29.98
CA PRO A 552 -8.96 -33.88 -30.88
C PRO A 552 -7.48 -33.49 -31.00
N VAL A 553 -6.57 -34.46 -30.96
CA VAL A 553 -5.11 -34.22 -31.02
C VAL A 553 -4.74 -33.37 -32.22
N GLU A 554 -5.36 -33.61 -33.38
CA GLU A 554 -5.12 -32.86 -34.62
C GLU A 554 -5.50 -31.37 -34.53
N ASN A 555 -6.45 -31.01 -33.66
CA ASN A 555 -6.93 -29.63 -33.46
C ASN A 555 -6.35 -28.97 -32.22
N ALA A 556 -5.61 -29.68 -31.36
CA ALA A 556 -5.18 -29.24 -30.05
C ALA A 556 -4.29 -28.00 -30.10
N GLU A 557 -3.37 -27.92 -31.05
CA GLU A 557 -2.49 -26.75 -31.22
C GLU A 557 -3.32 -25.49 -31.50
N GLN A 558 -4.19 -25.52 -32.50
CA GLN A 558 -4.98 -24.34 -32.87
C GLN A 558 -5.95 -23.95 -31.78
N TYR A 559 -6.62 -24.90 -31.13
CA TYR A 559 -7.52 -24.66 -30.03
C TYR A 559 -6.84 -23.95 -28.85
N VAL A 560 -5.65 -24.43 -28.46
CA VAL A 560 -4.87 -23.83 -27.35
C VAL A 560 -4.40 -22.42 -27.72
N LYS A 561 -3.96 -22.18 -28.96
CA LYS A 561 -3.59 -20.85 -29.45
C LYS A 561 -4.77 -19.87 -29.37
N ASP A 562 -5.92 -20.27 -29.84
CA ASP A 562 -7.13 -19.43 -29.83
C ASP A 562 -7.59 -19.14 -28.40
N LEU A 563 -7.51 -20.10 -27.50
CA LEU A 563 -7.81 -19.93 -26.08
C LEU A 563 -6.87 -18.94 -25.42
N VAL A 564 -5.55 -19.07 -25.65
CA VAL A 564 -4.54 -18.14 -25.12
C VAL A 564 -4.79 -16.72 -25.63
N GLU A 565 -5.05 -16.54 -26.92
CA GLU A 565 -5.33 -15.21 -27.49
C GLU A 565 -6.64 -14.61 -26.97
N LYS A 566 -7.67 -15.43 -26.77
CA LYS A 566 -8.92 -14.99 -26.14
C LYS A 566 -8.67 -14.48 -24.72
N MET A 567 -7.97 -15.27 -23.88
CA MET A 567 -7.67 -14.89 -22.49
C MET A 567 -6.76 -13.65 -22.41
N LYS A 568 -5.81 -13.47 -23.34
CA LYS A 568 -5.00 -12.23 -23.43
C LYS A 568 -5.87 -11.01 -23.72
N LYS A 569 -6.82 -11.12 -24.64
CA LYS A 569 -7.75 -10.03 -24.96
C LYS A 569 -8.61 -9.66 -23.77
N GLU A 570 -9.10 -10.64 -23.02
CA GLU A 570 -9.90 -10.41 -21.80
C GLU A 570 -9.12 -9.62 -20.74
N CYS A 571 -7.83 -9.90 -20.54
CA CYS A 571 -6.97 -9.12 -19.63
C CYS A 571 -6.73 -7.66 -20.10
N ASN A 572 -6.83 -7.39 -21.41
CA ASN A 572 -6.61 -6.05 -21.97
C ASN A 572 -7.91 -5.23 -22.12
N LEU A 573 -9.07 -5.82 -21.84
CA LEU A 573 -10.34 -5.11 -21.80
C LEU A 573 -10.41 -4.26 -20.52
N VAL A 574 -9.80 -3.09 -20.57
CA VAL A 574 -9.99 -2.05 -19.56
C VAL A 574 -11.39 -1.46 -19.77
N LYS A 575 -12.24 -1.53 -18.75
CA LYS A 575 -13.56 -0.89 -18.75
C LYS A 575 -13.45 0.62 -18.72
#